data_de7c822793b24cfffcdc23d5c5bc8c89
#
_entry.id   de7c822793b24cfffcdc23d5c5bc8c89
#
_cell.length_a   1.000
_cell.length_b   1.000
_cell.length_c   1.000
_cell.angle_alpha   90.00
_cell.angle_beta   90.00
_cell.angle_gamma   90.00
#
_symmetry.space_group_name_H-M   'P 1'
#
loop_
_entity.id
_entity.type
_entity.pdbx_description
1 polymer ?
#
loop_
_entity_poly.entity_id
_entity_poly.type
_entity_poly.pdbx_seq_one_letter_code
_entity_poly.pdbx_strand_id
1 'polypeptide(L)'
;LPDDVYSPSLEDVVEWLGELIRATDATLLEEWTRIAGRPVHDHLAPVTPGAAVPWAPGAWRTAVRTAAFGWVELLATRRLASLADRCGWSEDRLAEAMAPYWAEYDGIGTDAPARSSGQFELTEEAGRWMVTQRLTDPSGDGEWRFLAVVDLQLARADGAPSLRLEQLGRF
;
A
#
# COMPACT_ATOMS: atom_id res chain seq x y z
N LEU A 1 -30.61 -7.19 4.54
CA LEU A 1 -29.57 -8.15 4.93
C LEU A 1 -29.51 -8.21 6.46
N PRO A 2 -29.46 -9.40 7.09
CA PRO A 2 -29.39 -9.49 8.54
C PRO A 2 -28.05 -8.99 9.07
N ASP A 3 -28.10 -8.33 10.24
CA ASP A 3 -26.95 -7.64 10.88
C ASP A 3 -25.81 -8.58 11.30
N ASP A 4 -26.01 -9.90 11.28
CA ASP A 4 -25.03 -10.89 11.70
C ASP A 4 -23.99 -11.26 10.60
N VAL A 5 -24.08 -10.68 9.42
CA VAL A 5 -23.14 -10.96 8.29
C VAL A 5 -21.94 -10.01 8.29
N TYR A 6 -21.98 -8.95 9.09
CA TYR A 6 -20.88 -7.99 9.23
C TYR A 6 -19.80 -8.54 10.16
N SER A 7 -18.78 -9.17 9.59
CA SER A 7 -17.53 -9.48 10.30
C SER A 7 -16.45 -8.45 9.91
N PRO A 8 -15.49 -8.15 10.79
CA PRO A 8 -14.38 -7.25 10.46
C PRO A 8 -13.63 -7.61 9.17
N SER A 9 -13.56 -8.90 8.86
CA SER A 9 -12.97 -9.42 7.62
C SER A 9 -13.82 -9.14 6.37
N LEU A 10 -15.12 -8.94 6.52
CA LEU A 10 -16.00 -8.56 5.41
C LEU A 10 -15.90 -7.07 5.10
N GLU A 11 -15.73 -6.24 6.12
CA GLU A 11 -15.47 -4.80 5.96
C GLU A 11 -14.15 -4.56 5.23
N ASP A 12 -13.09 -5.29 5.59
CA ASP A 12 -11.79 -5.24 4.92
C ASP A 12 -11.90 -5.62 3.42
N VAL A 13 -12.70 -6.64 3.10
CA VAL A 13 -12.92 -7.07 1.71
C VAL A 13 -13.76 -6.06 0.92
N VAL A 14 -14.78 -5.46 1.53
CA VAL A 14 -15.62 -4.44 0.90
C VAL A 14 -14.82 -3.16 0.66
N GLU A 15 -13.99 -2.75 1.61
CA GLU A 15 -13.09 -1.62 1.48
C GLU A 15 -12.07 -1.85 0.36
N TRP A 16 -11.44 -3.03 0.32
CA TRP A 16 -10.52 -3.42 -0.74
C TRP A 16 -11.16 -3.46 -2.14
N LEU A 17 -12.38 -4.03 -2.25
CA LEU A 17 -13.14 -4.01 -3.50
C LEU A 17 -13.50 -2.60 -3.94
N GLY A 18 -13.85 -1.72 -3.00
CA GLY A 18 -14.11 -0.31 -3.27
C GLY A 18 -12.90 0.43 -3.82
N GLU A 19 -11.69 0.10 -3.36
CA GLU A 19 -10.43 0.65 -3.87
C GLU A 19 -10.09 0.12 -5.26
N LEU A 20 -10.28 -1.17 -5.48
CA LEU A 20 -10.04 -1.80 -6.77
C LEU A 20 -10.93 -1.20 -7.87
N ILE A 21 -12.21 -0.97 -7.54
CA ILE A 21 -13.18 -0.36 -8.46
C ILE A 21 -12.80 1.11 -8.74
N ARG A 22 -12.33 1.86 -7.74
CA ARG A 22 -11.85 3.24 -7.92
C ARG A 22 -10.63 3.36 -8.80
N ALA A 23 -9.70 2.42 -8.68
CA ALA A 23 -8.50 2.39 -9.51
C ALA A 23 -8.83 2.02 -10.96
N THR A 24 -9.99 1.39 -11.21
CA THR A 24 -10.33 0.83 -12.52
C THR A 24 -11.39 1.66 -13.26
N ASP A 25 -12.41 2.19 -12.59
CA ASP A 25 -13.46 3.01 -13.24
C ASP A 25 -14.32 3.79 -12.22
N ALA A 26 -14.14 5.11 -12.14
CA ALA A 26 -14.91 5.98 -11.25
C ALA A 26 -16.40 6.09 -11.65
N THR A 27 -16.73 5.86 -12.91
CA THR A 27 -18.12 5.98 -13.43
C THR A 27 -19.03 4.88 -12.92
N LEU A 28 -18.52 3.66 -12.75
CA LEU A 28 -19.29 2.55 -12.20
C LEU A 28 -19.62 2.74 -10.71
N LEU A 29 -18.76 3.43 -9.96
CA LEU A 29 -19.00 3.73 -8.56
C LEU A 29 -20.12 4.79 -8.40
N GLU A 30 -20.14 5.80 -9.27
CA GLU A 30 -21.20 6.81 -9.30
C GLU A 30 -22.56 6.21 -9.67
N GLU A 31 -22.59 5.29 -10.62
CA GLU A 31 -23.78 4.55 -11.02
C GLU A 31 -24.31 3.67 -9.88
N TRP A 32 -23.43 2.99 -9.17
CA TRP A 32 -23.76 2.15 -8.01
C TRP A 32 -24.30 2.97 -6.85
N THR A 33 -23.71 4.12 -6.57
CA THR A 33 -24.15 5.05 -5.52
C THR A 33 -25.57 5.54 -5.80
N ARG A 34 -25.89 5.81 -7.07
CA ARG A 34 -27.21 6.23 -7.51
C ARG A 34 -28.27 5.14 -7.33
N ILE A 35 -27.91 3.86 -7.59
CA ILE A 35 -28.83 2.72 -7.48
C ILE A 35 -29.05 2.31 -6.03
N ALA A 36 -28.01 2.36 -5.19
CA ALA A 36 -28.07 1.92 -3.79
C ALA A 36 -28.77 2.92 -2.87
N GLY A 37 -29.03 4.17 -3.32
CA GLY A 37 -29.74 5.21 -2.56
C GLY A 37 -29.08 5.60 -1.22
N ARG A 38 -27.83 5.23 -1.00
CA ARG A 38 -27.02 5.60 0.16
C ARG A 38 -25.94 6.57 -0.27
N PRO A 39 -25.83 7.73 0.34
CA PRO A 39 -24.68 8.59 0.09
C PRO A 39 -23.43 7.92 0.69
N VAL A 40 -22.60 7.38 -0.18
CA VAL A 40 -21.24 6.87 0.16
C VAL A 40 -20.28 8.06 0.34
N HIS A 41 -20.81 9.25 0.68
CA HIS A 41 -20.07 10.50 0.63
C HIS A 41 -19.07 10.71 1.76
N ASP A 42 -19.06 9.89 2.81
CA ASP A 42 -18.21 10.20 3.96
C ASP A 42 -16.85 9.47 3.98
N HIS A 43 -16.62 8.49 3.10
CA HIS A 43 -15.36 7.72 3.13
C HIS A 43 -14.57 7.71 1.81
N LEU A 44 -15.05 8.44 0.78
CA LEU A 44 -14.53 8.31 -0.58
C LEU A 44 -14.10 9.65 -1.22
N ALA A 45 -13.56 10.58 -0.45
CA ALA A 45 -12.92 11.74 -1.06
C ALA A 45 -11.75 11.26 -1.96
N PRO A 46 -11.67 11.70 -3.24
CA PRO A 46 -10.53 11.38 -4.08
C PRO A 46 -9.27 11.85 -3.37
N VAL A 47 -8.32 10.95 -3.16
CA VAL A 47 -7.00 11.32 -2.60
C VAL A 47 -6.30 12.17 -3.65
N THR A 48 -6.44 13.46 -3.54
CA THR A 48 -5.66 14.39 -4.35
C THR A 48 -4.20 14.23 -3.94
N PRO A 49 -3.25 13.97 -4.86
CA PRO A 49 -1.84 13.92 -4.51
C PRO A 49 -1.44 15.19 -3.76
N GLY A 50 -0.99 15.03 -2.50
CA GLY A 50 -0.62 16.16 -1.62
C GLY A 50 -1.73 16.70 -0.72
N ALA A 51 -2.97 16.17 -0.76
CA ALA A 51 -3.98 16.51 0.23
C ALA A 51 -3.68 15.81 1.57
N ALA A 52 -3.84 16.54 2.69
CA ALA A 52 -3.70 15.95 4.02
C ALA A 52 -4.78 14.88 4.23
N VAL A 53 -4.36 13.67 4.62
CA VAL A 53 -5.29 12.58 4.94
C VAL A 53 -5.86 12.81 6.34
N PRO A 54 -7.19 12.98 6.49
CA PRO A 54 -7.78 13.09 7.81
C PRO A 54 -7.41 11.88 8.67
N TRP A 55 -7.14 12.09 9.97
CA TRP A 55 -6.84 11.00 10.87
C TRP A 55 -8.08 10.11 11.06
N ALA A 56 -8.19 9.10 10.23
CA ALA A 56 -9.13 8.01 10.35
C ALA A 56 -8.33 6.71 10.15
N PRO A 57 -8.33 5.75 11.09
CA PRO A 57 -7.47 4.56 11.02
C PRO A 57 -7.58 3.80 9.70
N GLY A 58 -8.79 3.62 9.16
CA GLY A 58 -9.00 2.96 7.87
C GLY A 58 -8.36 3.74 6.70
N ALA A 59 -8.60 5.05 6.59
CA ALA A 59 -8.01 5.88 5.54
C ALA A 59 -6.48 5.89 5.60
N TRP A 60 -5.91 5.85 6.80
CA TRP A 60 -4.46 5.80 6.98
C TRP A 60 -3.86 4.44 6.62
N ARG A 61 -4.51 3.33 6.96
CA ARG A 61 -4.09 1.98 6.51
C ARG A 61 -4.07 1.91 4.99
N THR A 62 -5.12 2.41 4.35
CA THR A 62 -5.20 2.51 2.89
C THR A 62 -4.08 3.36 2.30
N ALA A 63 -3.83 4.54 2.85
CA ALA A 63 -2.77 5.43 2.37
C ALA A 63 -1.37 4.79 2.53
N VAL A 64 -1.11 4.12 3.66
CA VAL A 64 0.14 3.38 3.91
C VAL A 64 0.30 2.24 2.90
N ARG A 65 -0.74 1.46 2.66
CA ARG A 65 -0.71 0.37 1.68
C ARG A 65 -0.44 0.88 0.26
N THR A 66 -1.11 1.97 -0.12
CA THR A 66 -0.89 2.61 -1.42
C THR A 66 0.54 3.13 -1.56
N ALA A 67 1.09 3.75 -0.51
CA ALA A 67 2.46 4.23 -0.52
C ALA A 67 3.48 3.08 -0.60
N ALA A 68 3.26 2.00 0.16
CA ALA A 68 4.12 0.80 0.11
C ALA A 68 4.08 0.15 -1.28
N PHE A 69 2.90 0.03 -1.88
CA PHE A 69 2.79 -0.51 -3.24
C PHE A 69 3.44 0.40 -4.28
N GLY A 70 3.36 1.72 -4.11
CA GLY A 70 4.11 2.67 -4.94
C GLY A 70 5.63 2.44 -4.92
N TRP A 71 6.18 1.95 -3.80
CA TRP A 71 7.59 1.53 -3.74
C TRP A 71 7.86 0.26 -4.54
N VAL A 72 6.93 -0.70 -4.54
CA VAL A 72 7.02 -1.90 -5.40
C VAL A 72 7.08 -1.50 -6.87
N GLU A 73 6.25 -0.54 -7.31
CA GLU A 73 6.24 -0.03 -8.69
C GLU A 73 7.55 0.68 -9.04
N LEU A 74 8.14 1.45 -8.12
CA LEU A 74 9.43 2.09 -8.32
C LEU A 74 10.57 1.06 -8.43
N LEU A 75 10.55 0.01 -7.60
CA LEU A 75 11.48 -1.12 -7.70
C LEU A 75 11.30 -1.87 -9.02
N ALA A 76 10.07 -2.20 -9.40
CA ALA A 76 9.76 -2.91 -10.64
C ALA A 76 10.24 -2.16 -11.89
N THR A 77 10.16 -0.83 -11.86
CA THR A 77 10.65 0.03 -12.94
C THR A 77 12.10 0.48 -12.77
N ARG A 78 12.81 -0.03 -11.75
CA ARG A 78 14.20 0.30 -11.41
C ARG A 78 14.44 1.82 -11.20
N ARG A 79 13.42 2.55 -10.74
CA ARG A 79 13.52 3.98 -10.45
C ARG A 79 14.04 4.23 -9.03
N LEU A 80 15.27 3.77 -8.77
CA LEU A 80 15.86 3.78 -7.43
C LEU A 80 16.09 5.19 -6.88
N ALA A 81 16.46 6.15 -7.71
CA ALA A 81 16.58 7.56 -7.29
C ALA A 81 15.26 8.10 -6.75
N SER A 82 14.12 7.82 -7.45
CA SER A 82 12.79 8.24 -7.01
C SER A 82 12.34 7.55 -5.73
N LEU A 83 12.80 6.32 -5.48
CA LEU A 83 12.55 5.60 -4.23
C LEU A 83 13.42 6.16 -3.10
N ALA A 84 14.69 6.46 -3.35
CA ALA A 84 15.62 7.05 -2.39
C ALA A 84 15.09 8.34 -1.79
N ASP A 85 14.49 9.21 -2.61
CA ASP A 85 13.86 10.46 -2.18
C ASP A 85 12.71 10.27 -1.18
N ARG A 86 12.16 9.04 -1.06
CA ARG A 86 10.95 8.74 -0.28
C ARG A 86 11.15 7.78 0.88
N CYS A 87 12.20 6.96 0.83
CA CYS A 87 12.33 5.82 1.74
C CYS A 87 13.40 6.01 2.83
N GLY A 88 14.21 7.07 2.73
CA GLY A 88 15.29 7.36 3.68
C GLY A 88 16.58 6.57 3.44
N TRP A 89 16.68 5.75 2.38
CA TRP A 89 17.91 5.11 1.93
C TRP A 89 18.49 5.83 0.72
N SER A 90 19.80 5.76 0.53
CA SER A 90 20.44 6.25 -0.69
C SER A 90 20.17 5.31 -1.88
N GLU A 91 20.30 5.85 -3.09
CA GLU A 91 20.17 5.06 -4.32
C GLU A 91 21.18 3.91 -4.38
N ASP A 92 22.43 4.16 -3.99
CA ASP A 92 23.50 3.14 -3.96
C ASP A 92 23.16 1.99 -3.01
N ARG A 93 22.62 2.31 -1.82
CA ARG A 93 22.20 1.29 -0.86
C ARG A 93 21.03 0.45 -1.38
N LEU A 94 20.08 1.08 -2.06
CA LEU A 94 18.97 0.38 -2.72
C LEU A 94 19.47 -0.53 -3.84
N ALA A 95 20.40 -0.03 -4.66
CA ALA A 95 21.00 -0.80 -5.75
C ALA A 95 21.76 -2.02 -5.21
N GLU A 96 22.57 -1.84 -4.16
CA GLU A 96 23.29 -2.93 -3.51
C GLU A 96 22.35 -3.99 -2.93
N ALA A 97 21.30 -3.56 -2.23
CA ALA A 97 20.30 -4.47 -1.64
C ALA A 97 19.53 -5.26 -2.71
N MET A 98 19.24 -4.65 -3.85
CA MET A 98 18.49 -5.26 -4.95
C MET A 98 19.35 -6.00 -5.97
N ALA A 99 20.67 -5.84 -5.94
CA ALA A 99 21.57 -6.52 -6.89
C ALA A 99 21.39 -8.05 -6.92
N PRO A 100 21.28 -8.76 -5.78
CA PRO A 100 21.02 -10.19 -5.79
C PRO A 100 19.66 -10.57 -6.39
N TYR A 101 18.62 -9.74 -6.16
CA TYR A 101 17.30 -9.93 -6.78
C TYR A 101 17.40 -9.89 -8.31
N TRP A 102 18.04 -8.82 -8.83
CA TRP A 102 18.17 -8.64 -10.28
C TRP A 102 19.12 -9.64 -10.97
N ALA A 103 19.96 -10.31 -10.18
CA ALA A 103 20.77 -11.43 -10.69
C ALA A 103 19.96 -12.72 -10.86
N GLU A 104 18.85 -12.86 -10.11
CA GLU A 104 18.03 -14.06 -10.08
C GLU A 104 16.73 -13.90 -10.90
N TYR A 105 16.13 -12.69 -10.87
CA TYR A 105 14.84 -12.42 -11.48
C TYR A 105 14.87 -11.22 -12.41
N ASP A 106 14.16 -11.32 -13.52
CA ASP A 106 14.09 -10.27 -14.54
C ASP A 106 13.12 -9.12 -14.19
N GLY A 107 12.15 -9.37 -13.32
CA GLY A 107 11.09 -8.40 -12.99
C GLY A 107 10.45 -8.61 -11.63
N ILE A 108 9.66 -7.62 -11.21
CA ILE A 108 8.81 -7.66 -10.01
C ILE A 108 7.37 -7.55 -10.49
N GLY A 109 6.49 -8.43 -10.00
CA GLY A 109 5.05 -8.37 -10.30
C GLY A 109 4.40 -7.11 -9.73
N THR A 110 3.54 -6.48 -10.52
CA THR A 110 2.76 -5.29 -10.15
C THR A 110 1.27 -5.45 -10.47
N ASP A 111 0.88 -6.65 -10.84
CA ASP A 111 -0.49 -7.03 -11.20
C ASP A 111 -1.39 -7.28 -9.97
N ALA A 112 -2.61 -7.73 -10.20
CA ALA A 112 -3.58 -7.98 -9.13
C ALA A 112 -3.10 -8.97 -8.05
N PRO A 113 -2.43 -10.10 -8.34
CA PRO A 113 -1.79 -10.96 -7.36
C PRO A 113 -0.79 -10.23 -6.46
N ALA A 114 0.05 -9.36 -7.01
CA ALA A 114 1.03 -8.57 -6.26
C ALA A 114 0.37 -7.56 -5.30
N ARG A 115 -0.86 -7.16 -5.57
CA ARG A 115 -1.67 -6.25 -4.74
C ARG A 115 -2.54 -6.98 -3.72
N SER A 116 -2.50 -8.31 -3.66
CA SER A 116 -3.33 -9.09 -2.75
C SER A 116 -2.99 -8.80 -1.28
N SER A 117 -3.95 -9.03 -0.39
CA SER A 117 -3.75 -8.87 1.05
C SER A 117 -2.65 -9.77 1.63
N GLY A 118 -2.38 -10.92 0.99
CA GLY A 118 -1.29 -11.82 1.38
C GLY A 118 0.12 -11.27 1.15
N GLN A 119 0.26 -10.23 0.33
CA GLN A 119 1.56 -9.59 0.06
C GLN A 119 1.86 -8.39 0.97
N PHE A 120 0.86 -7.90 1.71
CA PHE A 120 0.97 -6.73 2.57
C PHE A 120 0.53 -7.06 3.99
N GLU A 121 1.37 -6.77 4.97
CA GLU A 121 1.07 -6.91 6.38
C GLU A 121 1.37 -5.59 7.11
N LEU A 122 0.44 -5.15 7.95
CA LEU A 122 0.59 -3.97 8.76
C LEU A 122 0.35 -4.33 10.22
N THR A 123 1.39 -4.17 11.04
CA THR A 123 1.34 -4.38 12.49
C THR A 123 1.33 -3.03 13.19
N GLU A 124 0.32 -2.80 14.02
CA GLU A 124 0.17 -1.58 14.79
C GLU A 124 0.88 -1.71 16.15
N GLU A 125 1.84 -0.85 16.38
CA GLU A 125 2.51 -0.69 17.68
C GLU A 125 2.24 0.70 18.25
N ALA A 126 2.48 0.87 19.56
CA ALA A 126 2.29 2.16 20.21
C ALA A 126 3.19 3.24 19.56
N GLY A 127 2.57 4.19 18.86
CA GLY A 127 3.26 5.34 18.25
C GLY A 127 3.87 5.09 16.86
N ARG A 128 3.88 3.85 16.35
CA ARG A 128 4.40 3.52 15.03
C ARG A 128 3.67 2.34 14.42
N TRP A 129 3.67 2.24 13.11
CA TRP A 129 3.20 1.09 12.38
C TRP A 129 4.36 0.42 11.64
N MET A 130 4.42 -0.91 11.73
CA MET A 130 5.35 -1.72 10.98
C MET A 130 4.67 -2.25 9.73
N VAL A 131 5.31 -2.08 8.59
CA VAL A 131 4.82 -2.51 7.28
C VAL A 131 5.76 -3.58 6.74
N THR A 132 5.20 -4.71 6.37
CA THR A 132 5.89 -5.76 5.60
C THR A 132 5.22 -5.85 4.23
N GLN A 133 5.97 -5.65 3.18
CA GLN A 133 5.51 -5.84 1.80
C GLN A 133 6.39 -6.87 1.11
N ARG A 134 5.78 -7.96 0.64
CA ARG A 134 6.44 -8.97 -0.17
C ARG A 134 6.53 -8.52 -1.62
N LEU A 135 7.63 -8.86 -2.26
CA LEU A 135 7.81 -8.68 -3.70
C LEU A 135 7.38 -9.96 -4.41
N THR A 136 6.57 -9.81 -5.44
CA THR A 136 6.15 -10.95 -6.26
C THR A 136 7.21 -11.16 -7.35
N ASP A 137 7.98 -12.23 -7.24
CA ASP A 137 8.95 -12.64 -8.24
C ASP A 137 8.30 -13.53 -9.32
N PRO A 138 8.93 -13.66 -10.51
CA PRO A 138 8.38 -14.47 -11.60
C PRO A 138 8.29 -15.97 -11.31
N SER A 139 9.10 -16.47 -10.36
CA SER A 139 9.10 -17.88 -9.96
C SER A 139 8.03 -18.19 -8.92
N GLY A 140 7.53 -17.15 -8.21
CA GLY A 140 6.55 -17.30 -7.14
C GLY A 140 7.14 -17.78 -5.82
N ASP A 141 8.46 -17.62 -5.61
CA ASP A 141 9.15 -18.07 -4.40
C ASP A 141 8.74 -17.23 -3.17
N GLY A 142 8.45 -15.94 -3.36
CA GLY A 142 7.91 -15.05 -2.34
C GLY A 142 8.85 -14.77 -1.16
N GLU A 143 10.17 -14.98 -1.35
CA GLU A 143 11.18 -14.84 -0.30
C GLU A 143 11.62 -13.39 -0.10
N TRP A 144 11.40 -12.54 -1.09
CA TRP A 144 11.84 -11.15 -1.07
C TRP A 144 10.77 -10.23 -0.51
N ARG A 145 11.18 -9.36 0.39
CA ARG A 145 10.29 -8.35 0.98
C ARG A 145 11.06 -7.13 1.46
N PHE A 146 10.33 -6.07 1.72
CA PHE A 146 10.85 -4.97 2.51
C PHE A 146 10.04 -4.77 3.80
N LEU A 147 10.73 -4.23 4.81
CA LEU A 147 10.17 -3.77 6.06
C LEU A 147 10.28 -2.25 6.12
N ALA A 148 9.19 -1.59 6.44
CA ALA A 148 9.15 -0.14 6.61
C ALA A 148 8.43 0.24 7.89
N VAL A 149 8.70 1.43 8.38
CA VAL A 149 8.07 2.00 9.58
C VAL A 149 7.35 3.29 9.21
N VAL A 150 6.15 3.46 9.73
CA VAL A 150 5.42 4.73 9.74
C VAL A 150 5.49 5.30 11.16
N ASP A 151 6.11 6.46 11.32
CA ASP A 151 6.04 7.22 12.55
C ASP A 151 4.73 7.99 12.59
N LEU A 152 3.84 7.61 13.51
CA LEU A 152 2.50 8.18 13.58
C LEU A 152 2.50 9.64 14.08
N GLN A 153 3.50 10.06 14.82
CA GLN A 153 3.57 11.45 15.29
C GLN A 153 3.97 12.38 14.13
N LEU A 154 5.01 12.02 13.40
CA LEU A 154 5.44 12.75 12.20
C LEU A 154 4.34 12.73 11.12
N ALA A 155 3.80 11.55 10.86
CA ALA A 155 2.76 11.37 9.86
C ALA A 155 1.51 12.22 10.14
N ARG A 156 1.10 12.36 11.42
CA ARG A 156 -0.01 13.25 11.81
C ARG A 156 0.33 14.72 11.64
N ALA A 157 1.56 15.11 11.94
CA ALA A 157 2.01 16.49 11.76
C ALA A 157 2.05 16.88 10.27
N ASP A 158 2.48 15.96 9.41
CA ASP A 158 2.60 16.18 7.98
C ASP A 158 1.27 15.97 7.22
N GLY A 159 0.27 15.36 7.87
CA GLY A 159 -1.01 15.02 7.25
C GLY A 159 -0.94 13.93 6.19
N ALA A 160 0.17 13.19 6.12
CA ALA A 160 0.40 12.12 5.18
C ALA A 160 1.28 11.01 5.78
N PRO A 161 1.04 9.71 5.47
CA PRO A 161 1.91 8.64 5.94
C PRO A 161 3.28 8.76 5.29
N SER A 162 4.30 8.96 6.10
CA SER A 162 5.71 8.92 5.69
C SER A 162 6.28 7.57 6.08
N LEU A 163 6.61 6.75 5.09
CA LEU A 163 7.24 5.45 5.29
C LEU A 163 8.76 5.62 5.29
N ARG A 164 9.41 4.93 6.22
CA ARG A 164 10.87 4.82 6.25
C ARG A 164 11.27 3.36 6.08
N LEU A 165 12.13 3.09 5.12
CA LEU A 165 12.64 1.75 4.84
C LEU A 165 13.64 1.33 5.92
N GLU A 166 13.39 0.18 6.54
CA GLU A 166 14.28 -0.42 7.55
C GLU A 166 15.11 -1.56 6.94
N GLN A 167 14.47 -2.43 6.19
CA GLN A 167 15.11 -3.59 5.58
C GLN A 167 14.55 -3.86 4.19
N LEU A 168 15.39 -4.37 3.31
CA LEU A 168 15.03 -4.83 1.96
C LEU A 168 15.92 -6.00 1.61
N GLY A 169 15.35 -7.16 1.29
CA GLY A 169 16.12 -8.36 1.00
C GLY A 169 15.31 -9.65 1.05
N ARG A 170 16.03 -10.75 1.07
CA ARG A 170 15.52 -12.12 1.23
C ARG A 170 15.41 -12.45 2.73
N PHE A 171 14.29 -13.07 3.16
CA PHE A 171 14.02 -13.45 4.56
C PHE A 171 13.38 -14.82 4.65
#